data_bc217cb03923c71067c8060bbfcf4a18
#
_entry.id   bc217cb03923c71067c8060bbfcf4a18
#
_cell.length_a   1.000
_cell.length_b   1.000
_cell.length_c   1.000
_cell.angle_alpha   90.00
_cell.angle_beta   90.00
_cell.angle_gamma   90.00
#
_symmetry.space_group_name_H-M   'P 1'
#
loop_
_entity.id
_entity.type
_entity.pdbx_description
1 polymer ?
#
loop_
_entity_poly.entity_id
_entity_poly.type
_entity_poly.pdbx_seq_one_letter_code
_entity_poly.pdbx_strand_id
1 'polypeptide(L)'
;MNVLIVDDQKEMAIQLKEDFESYFKHYEEINIEVKIDTFSQIQSESIDIAFLDIDLVTANGIHLAQFIKRKFPNAVIIFVSSKEELVFKTFSVNVFQFIRKRKYEKDIQIVFKQLDQYIKNNLNKKSIIVNGRKAVIRPDKVKSILSMGHDVIIFEDKEYTIKSSLLGILEYLDSPYLIQIQRNLAINFNNILDVQRNMITTLDGKEYKIGRTYQEQFHSLYEEFLWR
;
A
#
# COMPACT_ATOMS: atom_id res chain seq x y z
N MET A 1 10.51 1.11 -0.17
CA MET A 1 9.72 -0.11 -0.40
C MET A 1 10.66 -1.26 -0.68
N ASN A 2 10.52 -2.38 0.06
CA ASN A 2 11.41 -3.54 -0.03
C ASN A 2 10.72 -4.68 -0.76
N VAL A 3 11.30 -5.09 -1.88
CA VAL A 3 10.78 -6.13 -2.77
C VAL A 3 11.72 -7.32 -2.72
N LEU A 4 11.17 -8.51 -2.50
CA LEU A 4 11.89 -9.78 -2.57
C LEU A 4 11.45 -10.56 -3.81
N ILE A 5 12.40 -11.04 -4.58
CA ILE A 5 12.16 -11.95 -5.72
C ILE A 5 12.90 -13.24 -5.45
N VAL A 6 12.20 -14.37 -5.47
CA VAL A 6 12.78 -15.70 -5.28
C VAL A 6 12.33 -16.62 -6.42
N ASP A 7 13.27 -17.05 -7.24
CA ASP A 7 13.04 -17.94 -8.38
C ASP A 7 14.30 -18.79 -8.62
N ASP A 8 14.18 -20.04 -8.95
CA ASP A 8 15.32 -20.91 -9.28
C ASP A 8 15.86 -20.65 -10.69
N GLN A 9 15.05 -20.03 -11.56
CA GLN A 9 15.42 -19.64 -12.92
C GLN A 9 15.96 -18.19 -12.89
N LYS A 10 17.29 -18.07 -12.97
CA LYS A 10 17.99 -16.78 -12.90
C LYS A 10 17.48 -15.77 -13.92
N GLU A 11 17.23 -16.22 -15.16
CA GLU A 11 16.73 -15.37 -16.24
C GLU A 11 15.35 -14.80 -15.91
N MET A 12 14.47 -15.62 -15.33
CA MET A 12 13.13 -15.19 -14.93
C MET A 12 13.20 -14.16 -13.79
N ALA A 13 14.04 -14.41 -12.80
CA ALA A 13 14.23 -13.48 -11.67
C ALA A 13 14.78 -12.12 -12.13
N ILE A 14 15.73 -12.11 -13.07
CA ILE A 14 16.30 -10.88 -13.64
C ILE A 14 15.25 -10.16 -14.47
N GLN A 15 14.54 -10.84 -15.36
CA GLN A 15 13.48 -10.26 -16.19
C GLN A 15 12.42 -9.58 -15.31
N LEU A 16 11.93 -10.28 -14.30
CA LEU A 16 10.93 -9.74 -13.38
C LEU A 16 11.45 -8.49 -12.61
N LYS A 17 12.73 -8.49 -12.22
CA LYS A 17 13.37 -7.33 -11.59
C LYS A 17 13.38 -6.13 -12.54
N GLU A 18 13.85 -6.31 -13.78
CA GLU A 18 13.93 -5.24 -14.79
C GLU A 18 12.54 -4.68 -15.12
N ASP A 19 11.55 -5.55 -15.30
CA ASP A 19 10.17 -5.14 -15.56
C ASP A 19 9.59 -4.36 -14.38
N PHE A 20 9.86 -4.80 -13.14
CA PHE A 20 9.42 -4.11 -11.94
C PHE A 20 10.08 -2.72 -11.83
N GLU A 21 11.39 -2.63 -11.97
CA GLU A 21 12.14 -1.35 -11.93
C GLU A 21 11.65 -0.39 -13.02
N SER A 22 11.39 -0.88 -14.22
CA SER A 22 10.89 -0.08 -15.36
C SER A 22 9.48 0.46 -15.10
N TYR A 23 8.57 -0.39 -14.62
CA TYR A 23 7.17 -0.02 -14.38
C TYR A 23 7.02 0.92 -13.19
N PHE A 24 7.72 0.64 -12.09
CA PHE A 24 7.60 1.37 -10.82
C PHE A 24 8.67 2.47 -10.63
N LYS A 25 9.37 2.88 -11.69
CA LYS A 25 10.43 3.92 -11.66
C LYS A 25 10.02 5.27 -11.06
N HIS A 26 8.72 5.54 -10.98
CA HIS A 26 8.17 6.76 -10.41
C HIS A 26 8.05 6.73 -8.87
N TYR A 27 8.29 5.57 -8.23
CA TYR A 27 8.38 5.48 -6.79
C TYR A 27 9.81 5.70 -6.33
N GLU A 28 9.97 6.48 -5.25
CA GLU A 28 11.26 6.68 -4.60
C GLU A 28 11.60 5.50 -3.67
N GLU A 29 12.91 5.25 -3.47
CA GLU A 29 13.43 4.30 -2.48
C GLU A 29 12.90 2.84 -2.64
N ILE A 30 13.02 2.28 -3.84
CA ILE A 30 12.76 0.85 -4.07
C ILE A 30 14.04 0.07 -3.86
N ASN A 31 14.03 -0.91 -2.96
CA ASN A 31 15.09 -1.87 -2.73
C ASN A 31 14.63 -3.25 -3.18
N ILE A 32 15.33 -3.86 -4.14
CA ILE A 32 14.99 -5.18 -4.67
C ILE A 32 16.07 -6.17 -4.29
N GLU A 33 15.71 -7.18 -3.51
CA GLU A 33 16.54 -8.32 -3.19
C GLU A 33 16.13 -9.50 -4.08
N VAL A 34 17.08 -10.05 -4.86
CA VAL A 34 16.87 -11.22 -5.71
C VAL A 34 17.61 -12.42 -5.11
N LYS A 35 16.91 -13.53 -4.94
CA LYS A 35 17.46 -14.81 -4.48
C LYS A 35 17.21 -15.89 -5.52
N ILE A 36 18.26 -16.59 -5.86
CA ILE A 36 18.18 -17.77 -6.75
C ILE A 36 18.19 -19.00 -5.86
N ASP A 37 16.99 -19.61 -5.73
CA ASP A 37 16.78 -20.90 -5.05
C ASP A 37 17.20 -20.99 -3.55
N THR A 38 17.56 -19.90 -2.88
CA THR A 38 18.01 -19.99 -1.49
C THR A 38 17.06 -19.31 -0.50
N PHE A 39 16.49 -20.13 0.38
CA PHE A 39 15.66 -19.70 1.49
C PHE A 39 16.48 -19.14 2.69
N SER A 40 17.72 -19.60 2.87
CA SER A 40 18.46 -19.48 4.12
C SER A 40 19.10 -18.11 4.39
N GLN A 41 18.96 -17.13 3.50
CA GLN A 41 19.65 -15.84 3.61
C GLN A 41 18.78 -14.62 3.24
N ILE A 42 17.53 -14.61 3.63
CA ILE A 42 16.73 -13.37 3.52
C ILE A 42 17.24 -12.42 4.59
N GLN A 43 18.03 -11.42 4.17
CA GLN A 43 18.66 -10.43 5.03
C GLN A 43 17.76 -9.22 5.30
N SER A 44 16.69 -9.06 4.53
CA SER A 44 15.80 -7.91 4.65
C SER A 44 15.17 -7.81 6.03
N GLU A 45 15.29 -6.66 6.66
CA GLU A 45 14.64 -6.33 7.95
C GLU A 45 13.13 -6.17 7.78
N SER A 46 12.67 -5.84 6.56
CA SER A 46 11.26 -5.77 6.20
C SER A 46 11.05 -6.18 4.74
N ILE A 47 9.91 -6.79 4.45
CA ILE A 47 9.45 -7.13 3.10
C ILE A 47 8.06 -6.52 2.92
N ASP A 48 7.92 -5.65 1.92
CA ASP A 48 6.64 -5.07 1.55
C ASP A 48 5.94 -5.91 0.46
N ILE A 49 6.72 -6.43 -0.50
CA ILE A 49 6.24 -7.24 -1.63
C ILE A 49 7.18 -8.42 -1.83
N ALA A 50 6.64 -9.61 -2.07
CA ALA A 50 7.41 -10.80 -2.42
C ALA A 50 6.84 -11.47 -3.67
N PHE A 51 7.68 -11.63 -4.68
CA PHE A 51 7.43 -12.48 -5.85
C PHE A 51 8.14 -13.81 -5.63
N LEU A 52 7.40 -14.91 -5.68
CA LEU A 52 7.90 -16.23 -5.28
C LEU A 52 7.56 -17.26 -6.34
N ASP A 53 8.56 -18.01 -6.84
CA ASP A 53 8.24 -19.25 -7.52
C ASP A 53 7.76 -20.29 -6.51
N ILE A 54 6.82 -21.13 -6.92
CA ILE A 54 6.29 -22.22 -6.10
C ILE A 54 7.25 -23.40 -6.10
N ASP A 55 7.88 -23.69 -7.25
CA ASP A 55 8.64 -24.91 -7.51
C ASP A 55 10.15 -24.64 -7.45
N LEU A 56 10.62 -24.23 -6.28
CA LEU A 56 12.03 -24.01 -6.02
C LEU A 56 12.76 -25.37 -5.85
N VAL A 57 14.01 -25.46 -6.28
CA VAL A 57 14.80 -26.70 -6.19
C VAL A 57 15.00 -27.14 -4.73
N THR A 58 15.26 -26.19 -3.84
CA THR A 58 15.59 -26.50 -2.42
C THR A 58 14.42 -26.31 -1.46
N ALA A 59 13.30 -25.73 -1.92
CA ALA A 59 12.17 -25.38 -1.06
C ALA A 59 10.84 -25.37 -1.83
N ASN A 60 9.75 -25.27 -1.08
CA ASN A 60 8.41 -24.99 -1.62
C ASN A 60 8.07 -23.53 -1.38
N GLY A 61 7.82 -22.78 -2.48
CA GLY A 61 7.49 -21.35 -2.41
C GLY A 61 6.26 -21.02 -1.55
N ILE A 62 5.31 -21.97 -1.42
CA ILE A 62 4.15 -21.78 -0.54
C ILE A 62 4.59 -21.78 0.94
N HIS A 63 5.51 -22.65 1.34
CA HIS A 63 6.08 -22.63 2.69
C HIS A 63 6.89 -21.35 2.94
N LEU A 64 7.62 -20.86 1.93
CA LEU A 64 8.31 -19.59 1.99
C LEU A 64 7.34 -18.43 2.21
N ALA A 65 6.23 -18.41 1.47
CA ALA A 65 5.19 -17.40 1.61
C ALA A 65 4.58 -17.42 3.02
N GLN A 66 4.31 -18.60 3.58
CA GLN A 66 3.83 -18.75 4.96
C GLN A 66 4.84 -18.22 5.98
N PHE A 67 6.12 -18.47 5.78
CA PHE A 67 7.18 -17.93 6.64
C PHE A 67 7.22 -16.40 6.55
N ILE A 68 7.21 -15.84 5.32
CA ILE A 68 7.20 -14.38 5.10
C ILE A 68 5.97 -13.76 5.78
N LYS A 69 4.79 -14.33 5.61
CA LYS A 69 3.55 -13.82 6.23
C LYS A 69 3.58 -13.86 7.76
N ARG A 70 4.23 -14.86 8.37
CA ARG A 70 4.40 -14.91 9.83
C ARG A 70 5.34 -13.81 10.34
N LYS A 71 6.44 -13.54 9.62
CA LYS A 71 7.43 -12.53 10.00
C LYS A 71 7.00 -11.12 9.61
N PHE A 72 6.36 -10.99 8.47
CA PHE A 72 5.88 -9.75 7.85
C PHE A 72 4.41 -9.87 7.45
N PRO A 73 3.45 -9.75 8.39
CA PRO A 73 2.02 -10.04 8.13
C PRO A 73 1.40 -9.21 6.99
N ASN A 74 1.90 -8.00 6.79
CA ASN A 74 1.41 -7.07 5.77
C ASN A 74 2.11 -7.24 4.41
N ALA A 75 3.09 -8.13 4.27
CA ALA A 75 3.78 -8.35 2.99
C ALA A 75 2.79 -8.83 1.92
N VAL A 76 2.85 -8.24 0.75
CA VAL A 76 2.08 -8.65 -0.44
C VAL A 76 2.77 -9.85 -1.05
N ILE A 77 2.07 -10.97 -1.22
CA ILE A 77 2.61 -12.18 -1.84
C ILE A 77 2.05 -12.33 -3.25
N ILE A 78 2.94 -12.48 -4.23
CA ILE A 78 2.61 -12.75 -5.62
C ILE A 78 3.39 -14.00 -6.03
N PHE A 79 2.69 -15.03 -6.48
CA PHE A 79 3.36 -16.20 -7.02
C PHE A 79 3.65 -16.05 -8.51
N VAL A 80 4.83 -16.52 -8.95
CA VAL A 80 5.24 -16.54 -10.34
C VAL A 80 5.64 -17.99 -10.66
N SER A 81 4.79 -18.74 -11.35
CA SER A 81 5.05 -20.18 -11.54
C SER A 81 4.55 -20.74 -12.87
N SER A 82 5.17 -21.81 -13.32
CA SER A 82 4.72 -22.62 -14.45
C SER A 82 3.62 -23.62 -14.08
N LYS A 83 3.40 -23.86 -12.77
CA LYS A 83 2.46 -24.86 -12.23
C LYS A 83 1.10 -24.23 -11.92
N GLU A 84 0.32 -23.99 -12.96
CA GLU A 84 -1.01 -23.34 -12.84
C GLU A 84 -1.97 -24.16 -11.96
N GLU A 85 -1.82 -25.49 -11.90
CA GLU A 85 -2.61 -26.39 -11.05
C GLU A 85 -2.43 -26.17 -9.56
N LEU A 86 -1.36 -25.47 -9.14
CA LEU A 86 -1.09 -25.16 -7.74
C LEU A 86 -1.76 -23.89 -7.26
N VAL A 87 -2.42 -23.12 -8.14
CA VAL A 87 -3.10 -21.85 -7.79
C VAL A 87 -4.00 -22.01 -6.56
N PHE A 88 -4.81 -23.08 -6.51
CA PHE A 88 -5.71 -23.30 -5.37
C PHE A 88 -4.98 -23.53 -4.04
N LYS A 89 -3.77 -24.09 -4.07
CA LYS A 89 -2.96 -24.29 -2.86
C LYS A 89 -2.41 -22.97 -2.31
N THR A 90 -2.27 -21.94 -3.16
CA THR A 90 -1.75 -20.64 -2.75
C THR A 90 -2.73 -19.85 -1.88
N PHE A 91 -4.04 -20.13 -1.97
CA PHE A 91 -5.06 -19.43 -1.17
C PHE A 91 -4.89 -19.59 0.34
N SER A 92 -4.17 -20.62 0.78
CA SER A 92 -3.81 -20.81 2.20
C SER A 92 -2.91 -19.72 2.78
N VAL A 93 -2.34 -18.85 1.93
CA VAL A 93 -1.35 -17.82 2.32
C VAL A 93 -1.86 -16.39 2.17
N ASN A 94 -3.14 -16.19 1.85
CA ASN A 94 -3.68 -14.87 1.50
C ASN A 94 -2.83 -14.19 0.41
N VAL A 95 -2.76 -14.86 -0.77
CA VAL A 95 -2.02 -14.39 -1.94
C VAL A 95 -2.71 -13.16 -2.55
N PHE A 96 -1.92 -12.19 -2.99
CA PHE A 96 -2.42 -11.03 -3.72
C PHE A 96 -2.76 -11.39 -5.16
N GLN A 97 -1.80 -12.04 -5.88
CA GLN A 97 -1.97 -12.42 -7.27
C GLN A 97 -1.07 -13.60 -7.65
N PHE A 98 -1.35 -14.16 -8.84
CA PHE A 98 -0.60 -15.25 -9.45
C PHE A 98 -0.23 -14.89 -10.90
N ILE A 99 1.06 -15.01 -11.25
CA ILE A 99 1.60 -14.81 -12.60
C ILE A 99 1.98 -16.17 -13.16
N ARG A 100 1.41 -16.53 -14.30
CA ARG A 100 1.76 -17.75 -15.01
C ARG A 100 2.99 -17.51 -15.88
N LYS A 101 4.10 -18.21 -15.64
CA LYS A 101 5.33 -18.05 -16.44
C LYS A 101 5.07 -18.21 -17.95
N ARG A 102 4.15 -19.12 -18.34
CA ARG A 102 3.78 -19.34 -19.76
C ARG A 102 2.97 -18.20 -20.38
N LYS A 103 2.39 -17.32 -19.57
CA LYS A 103 1.59 -16.16 -19.99
C LYS A 103 2.11 -14.88 -19.37
N TYR A 104 3.40 -14.84 -19.08
CA TYR A 104 4.07 -13.82 -18.29
C TYR A 104 3.74 -12.41 -18.76
N GLU A 105 3.98 -12.10 -20.04
CA GLU A 105 3.75 -10.76 -20.63
C GLU A 105 2.32 -10.23 -20.41
N LYS A 106 1.33 -11.13 -20.49
CA LYS A 106 -0.07 -10.74 -20.27
C LYS A 106 -0.39 -10.56 -18.80
N ASP A 107 0.05 -11.51 -17.97
CA ASP A 107 -0.32 -11.53 -16.55
C ASP A 107 0.42 -10.43 -15.79
N ILE A 108 1.68 -10.12 -16.12
CA ILE A 108 2.48 -9.10 -15.46
C ILE A 108 1.86 -7.70 -15.58
N GLN A 109 1.31 -7.36 -16.74
CA GLN A 109 0.67 -6.07 -16.97
C GLN A 109 -0.57 -5.88 -16.06
N ILE A 110 -1.36 -6.94 -15.91
CA ILE A 110 -2.54 -6.91 -15.05
C ILE A 110 -2.13 -6.79 -13.58
N VAL A 111 -1.16 -7.62 -13.17
CA VAL A 111 -0.67 -7.66 -11.78
C VAL A 111 -0.02 -6.35 -11.40
N PHE A 112 0.83 -5.77 -12.25
CA PHE A 112 1.50 -4.51 -11.97
C PHE A 112 0.51 -3.34 -11.86
N LYS A 113 -0.52 -3.31 -12.70
CA LYS A 113 -1.59 -2.30 -12.59
C LYS A 113 -2.31 -2.39 -11.23
N GLN A 114 -2.66 -3.60 -10.80
CA GLN A 114 -3.33 -3.82 -9.51
C GLN A 114 -2.38 -3.53 -8.34
N LEU A 115 -1.11 -3.92 -8.48
CA LEU A 115 -0.07 -3.67 -7.48
C LEU A 115 0.23 -2.19 -7.32
N ASP A 116 0.29 -1.42 -8.44
CA ASP A 116 0.46 0.04 -8.41
C ASP A 116 -0.67 0.71 -7.62
N GLN A 117 -1.91 0.30 -7.88
CA GLN A 117 -3.06 0.80 -7.13
C GLN A 117 -2.98 0.43 -5.64
N TYR A 118 -2.55 -0.80 -5.32
CA TYR A 118 -2.34 -1.22 -3.94
C TYR A 118 -1.23 -0.42 -3.25
N ILE A 119 -0.09 -0.19 -3.92
CA ILE A 119 1.04 0.59 -3.38
C ILE A 119 0.60 2.03 -3.08
N LYS A 120 -0.10 2.67 -4.02
CA LYS A 120 -0.64 4.03 -3.83
C LYS A 120 -1.53 4.10 -2.59
N ASN A 121 -2.36 3.10 -2.40
CA ASN A 121 -3.35 3.09 -1.34
C ASN A 121 -2.79 2.68 0.03
N ASN A 122 -1.82 1.74 0.06
CA ASN A 122 -1.44 1.07 1.31
C ASN A 122 0.04 1.19 1.69
N LEU A 123 0.93 1.34 0.71
CA LEU A 123 2.38 1.36 0.95
C LEU A 123 3.02 2.72 0.70
N ASN A 124 2.28 3.66 0.11
CA ASN A 124 2.80 4.98 -0.22
C ASN A 124 3.25 5.71 1.07
N LYS A 125 4.54 6.02 1.13
CA LYS A 125 5.15 6.80 2.22
C LYS A 125 5.50 8.18 1.67
N LYS A 126 5.11 9.23 2.37
CA LYS A 126 5.44 10.61 2.02
C LYS A 126 6.37 11.22 3.07
N SER A 127 7.33 12.00 2.63
CA SER A 127 8.28 12.69 3.51
C SER A 127 7.84 14.13 3.72
N ILE A 128 7.72 14.56 4.96
CA ILE A 128 7.44 15.95 5.31
C ILE A 128 8.57 16.54 6.15
N ILE A 129 8.69 17.85 6.17
CA ILE A 129 9.63 18.55 7.04
C ILE A 129 8.87 19.13 8.23
N VAL A 130 9.20 18.66 9.42
CA VAL A 130 8.64 19.10 10.69
C VAL A 130 9.77 19.69 11.54
N ASN A 131 9.71 20.98 11.85
CA ASN A 131 10.75 21.66 12.64
C ASN A 131 12.18 21.46 12.09
N GLY A 132 12.33 21.49 10.75
CA GLY A 132 13.62 21.28 10.07
C GLY A 132 14.11 19.83 10.00
N ARG A 133 13.33 18.87 10.46
CA ARG A 133 13.65 17.43 10.40
C ARG A 133 12.71 16.68 9.46
N LYS A 134 13.28 15.73 8.72
CA LYS A 134 12.49 14.83 7.84
C LYS A 134 11.67 13.87 8.73
N ALA A 135 10.36 13.86 8.51
CA ALA A 135 9.44 12.87 9.08
C ALA A 135 8.77 12.10 7.93
N VAL A 136 8.49 10.84 8.14
CA VAL A 136 7.81 9.97 7.17
C VAL A 136 6.38 9.77 7.64
N ILE A 137 5.43 10.04 6.74
CA ILE A 137 4.00 9.84 6.96
C ILE A 137 3.50 8.75 6.03
N ARG A 138 2.58 7.96 6.51
CA ARG A 138 1.81 7.00 5.73
C ARG A 138 0.41 7.56 5.49
N PRO A 139 0.06 8.01 4.26
CA PRO A 139 -1.24 8.61 3.97
C PRO A 139 -2.45 7.73 4.34
N ASP A 140 -2.30 6.40 4.22
CA ASP A 140 -3.32 5.41 4.64
C ASP A 140 -3.56 5.39 6.17
N LYS A 141 -2.57 5.84 6.98
CA LYS A 141 -2.64 5.91 8.44
C LYS A 141 -3.00 7.28 8.98
N VAL A 142 -3.01 8.30 8.14
CA VAL A 142 -3.48 9.62 8.56
C VAL A 142 -4.96 9.54 8.94
N LYS A 143 -5.31 9.92 10.16
CA LYS A 143 -6.69 9.88 10.69
C LYS A 143 -7.49 11.08 10.26
N SER A 144 -6.87 12.26 10.39
CA SER A 144 -7.47 13.54 10.00
C SER A 144 -6.38 14.61 9.78
N ILE A 145 -6.75 15.70 9.12
CA ILE A 145 -5.88 16.84 8.86
C ILE A 145 -6.66 18.11 9.20
N LEU A 146 -6.13 18.92 10.10
CA LEU A 146 -6.75 20.17 10.54
C LEU A 146 -5.87 21.36 10.15
N SER A 147 -6.44 22.35 9.46
CA SER A 147 -5.77 23.61 9.18
C SER A 147 -6.14 24.67 10.23
N MET A 148 -5.13 25.32 10.79
CA MET A 148 -5.27 26.39 11.79
C MET A 148 -4.37 27.58 11.38
N GLY A 149 -4.97 28.59 10.76
CA GLY A 149 -4.21 29.73 10.24
C GLY A 149 -3.27 29.33 9.11
N HIS A 150 -1.96 29.48 9.32
CA HIS A 150 -0.91 29.11 8.37
C HIS A 150 -0.32 27.71 8.62
N ASP A 151 -0.79 27.01 9.65
CA ASP A 151 -0.31 25.71 10.02
C ASP A 151 -1.35 24.64 9.70
N VAL A 152 -0.84 23.45 9.35
CA VAL A 152 -1.63 22.24 9.17
C VAL A 152 -1.14 21.21 10.16
N ILE A 153 -2.08 20.63 10.91
CA ILE A 153 -1.83 19.54 11.85
C ILE A 153 -2.32 18.24 11.22
N ILE A 154 -1.41 17.29 11.06
CA ILE A 154 -1.68 15.94 10.53
C ILE A 154 -1.71 14.99 11.71
N PHE A 155 -2.84 14.31 11.90
CA PHE A 155 -3.05 13.33 12.96
C PHE A 155 -2.87 11.92 12.38
N GLU A 156 -1.80 11.24 12.80
CA GLU A 156 -1.51 9.82 12.54
C GLU A 156 -1.44 9.11 13.92
N ASP A 157 -0.42 8.31 14.19
CA ASP A 157 -0.09 7.84 15.54
C ASP A 157 0.59 8.95 16.37
N LYS A 158 1.16 9.92 15.66
CA LYS A 158 1.73 11.17 16.21
C LYS A 158 1.08 12.36 15.52
N GLU A 159 1.21 13.52 16.13
CA GLU A 159 0.82 14.78 15.53
C GLU A 159 2.02 15.43 14.83
N TYR A 160 1.80 15.91 13.61
CA TYR A 160 2.81 16.62 12.83
C TYR A 160 2.25 17.99 12.45
N THR A 161 2.92 19.07 12.88
CA THR A 161 2.56 20.44 12.50
C THR A 161 3.53 20.94 11.43
N ILE A 162 2.98 21.36 10.30
CA ILE A 162 3.75 21.90 9.17
C ILE A 162 3.13 23.19 8.64
N LYS A 163 3.93 24.05 8.02
CA LYS A 163 3.42 25.21 7.29
C LYS A 163 2.97 24.80 5.90
N SER A 164 1.65 24.80 5.70
CA SER A 164 1.02 24.44 4.42
C SER A 164 -0.42 24.93 4.39
N SER A 165 -1.08 24.76 3.25
CA SER A 165 -2.54 24.82 3.14
C SER A 165 -3.13 23.42 3.23
N LEU A 166 -4.41 23.30 3.65
CA LEU A 166 -5.10 22.00 3.67
C LEU A 166 -5.13 21.36 2.28
N LEU A 167 -5.43 22.11 1.24
CA LEU A 167 -5.44 21.60 -0.13
C LEU A 167 -4.06 21.15 -0.57
N GLY A 168 -3.01 21.94 -0.32
CA GLY A 168 -1.65 21.56 -0.70
C GLY A 168 -1.17 20.28 -0.04
N ILE A 169 -1.53 20.04 1.22
CA ILE A 169 -1.16 18.78 1.88
C ILE A 169 -2.01 17.60 1.40
N LEU A 170 -3.28 17.79 1.08
CA LEU A 170 -4.12 16.74 0.50
C LEU A 170 -3.61 16.32 -0.90
N GLU A 171 -3.26 17.28 -1.75
CA GLU A 171 -2.63 17.03 -3.06
C GLU A 171 -1.28 16.32 -2.91
N TYR A 172 -0.45 16.75 -1.95
CA TYR A 172 0.85 16.13 -1.71
C TYR A 172 0.73 14.68 -1.21
N LEU A 173 -0.19 14.42 -0.28
CA LEU A 173 -0.41 13.06 0.26
C LEU A 173 -1.04 12.13 -0.78
N ASP A 174 -1.82 12.66 -1.71
CA ASP A 174 -2.46 11.93 -2.82
C ASP A 174 -3.09 10.60 -2.35
N SER A 175 -3.95 10.70 -1.34
CA SER A 175 -4.61 9.54 -0.73
C SER A 175 -6.09 9.48 -1.10
N PRO A 176 -6.57 8.36 -1.68
CA PRO A 176 -7.97 8.19 -2.01
C PRO A 176 -8.89 8.06 -0.79
N TYR A 177 -8.30 7.97 0.40
CA TYR A 177 -9.02 7.84 1.66
C TYR A 177 -9.24 9.17 2.38
N LEU A 178 -8.47 10.22 2.04
CA LEU A 178 -8.54 11.53 2.68
C LEU A 178 -9.53 12.43 1.94
N ILE A 179 -10.57 12.84 2.61
CA ILE A 179 -11.62 13.73 2.07
C ILE A 179 -11.78 14.98 2.92
N GLN A 180 -11.87 16.13 2.26
CA GLN A 180 -12.21 17.37 2.94
C GLN A 180 -13.69 17.40 3.30
N ILE A 181 -14.02 17.64 4.58
CA ILE A 181 -15.39 17.70 5.10
C ILE A 181 -15.79 19.08 5.62
N GLN A 182 -14.81 19.97 5.84
CA GLN A 182 -14.99 21.37 6.20
C GLN A 182 -13.90 22.21 5.56
N ARG A 183 -14.04 23.54 5.56
CA ARG A 183 -13.03 24.46 5.02
C ARG A 183 -11.62 24.20 5.55
N ASN A 184 -11.53 23.76 6.80
CA ASN A 184 -10.26 23.57 7.52
C ASN A 184 -10.02 22.13 7.98
N LEU A 185 -10.86 21.16 7.61
CA LEU A 185 -10.78 19.79 8.12
C LEU A 185 -10.95 18.77 6.99
N ALA A 186 -10.03 17.82 6.93
CA ALA A 186 -10.16 16.61 6.17
C ALA A 186 -10.10 15.37 7.09
N ILE A 187 -10.77 14.29 6.69
CA ILE A 187 -10.85 13.05 7.47
C ILE A 187 -10.54 11.86 6.58
N ASN A 188 -10.04 10.78 7.18
CA ASN A 188 -9.80 9.52 6.47
C ASN A 188 -11.03 8.62 6.60
N PHE A 189 -11.51 8.07 5.49
CA PHE A 189 -12.61 7.11 5.48
C PHE A 189 -12.36 5.90 6.38
N ASN A 190 -11.10 5.40 6.42
CA ASN A 190 -10.72 4.29 7.31
C ASN A 190 -10.81 4.63 8.82
N ASN A 191 -10.92 5.91 9.17
CA ASN A 191 -11.09 6.37 10.56
C ASN A 191 -12.57 6.65 10.92
N ILE A 192 -13.50 6.40 10.01
CA ILE A 192 -14.94 6.59 10.25
C ILE A 192 -15.52 5.32 10.87
N LEU A 193 -16.20 5.47 12.00
CA LEU A 193 -16.98 4.43 12.65
C LEU A 193 -18.41 4.40 12.12
N ASP A 194 -19.04 5.58 12.00
CA ASP A 194 -20.43 5.73 11.59
C ASP A 194 -20.69 7.08 10.94
N VAL A 195 -21.69 7.13 10.05
CA VAL A 195 -22.18 8.35 9.41
C VAL A 195 -23.69 8.43 9.54
N GLN A 196 -24.18 9.42 10.31
CA GLN A 196 -25.60 9.68 10.47
C GLN A 196 -25.97 11.02 9.83
N ARG A 197 -26.62 10.98 8.67
CA ARG A 197 -26.91 12.19 7.88
C ARG A 197 -25.62 12.97 7.57
N ASN A 198 -25.39 14.08 8.28
CA ASN A 198 -24.24 14.97 8.08
C ASN A 198 -23.29 14.99 9.29
N MET A 199 -23.39 13.99 10.16
CA MET A 199 -22.49 13.79 11.29
C MET A 199 -21.66 12.54 11.08
N ILE A 200 -20.35 12.67 11.26
CA ILE A 200 -19.38 11.59 11.21
C ILE A 200 -18.95 11.31 12.64
N THR A 201 -19.01 10.04 13.05
CA THR A 201 -18.38 9.56 14.28
C THR A 201 -17.11 8.78 13.89
N THR A 202 -15.98 9.12 14.49
CA THR A 202 -14.70 8.46 14.22
C THR A 202 -14.45 7.30 15.17
N LEU A 203 -13.47 6.44 14.85
CA LEU A 203 -13.07 5.29 15.66
C LEU A 203 -12.60 5.68 17.06
N ASP A 204 -12.10 6.92 17.26
CA ASP A 204 -11.72 7.48 18.56
C ASP A 204 -12.89 8.21 19.27
N GLY A 205 -14.11 8.08 18.75
CA GLY A 205 -15.34 8.61 19.34
C GLY A 205 -15.58 10.10 19.15
N LYS A 206 -14.77 10.78 18.33
CA LYS A 206 -15.00 12.21 18.02
C LYS A 206 -16.11 12.35 16.97
N GLU A 207 -16.86 13.44 17.10
CA GLU A 207 -17.92 13.75 16.15
C GLU A 207 -17.59 15.02 15.34
N TYR A 208 -17.84 14.92 14.04
CA TYR A 208 -17.59 16.00 13.09
C TYR A 208 -18.80 16.21 12.19
N LYS A 209 -19.21 17.47 12.05
CA LYS A 209 -20.28 17.85 11.14
C LYS A 209 -19.73 18.10 9.74
N ILE A 210 -20.33 17.49 8.70
CA ILE A 210 -19.97 17.76 7.31
C ILE A 210 -20.51 19.12 6.91
N GLY A 211 -19.64 20.00 6.42
CA GLY A 211 -20.02 21.32 5.90
C GLY A 211 -20.93 21.21 4.67
N ARG A 212 -21.89 22.12 4.51
CA ARG A 212 -22.92 22.03 3.45
C ARG A 212 -22.33 21.84 2.05
N THR A 213 -21.25 22.54 1.73
CA THR A 213 -20.56 22.47 0.42
C THR A 213 -19.82 21.16 0.17
N TYR A 214 -19.60 20.34 1.19
CA TYR A 214 -18.83 19.11 1.10
C TYR A 214 -19.71 17.85 1.15
N GLN A 215 -21.02 18.00 1.43
CA GLN A 215 -21.92 16.85 1.67
C GLN A 215 -22.08 15.96 0.45
N GLU A 216 -22.37 16.54 -0.71
CA GLU A 216 -22.61 15.78 -1.95
C GLU A 216 -21.36 14.96 -2.34
N GLN A 217 -20.20 15.61 -2.38
CA GLN A 217 -18.95 14.95 -2.70
C GLN A 217 -18.59 13.87 -1.66
N PHE A 218 -18.77 14.17 -0.36
CA PHE A 218 -18.51 13.21 0.69
C PHE A 218 -19.37 11.95 0.54
N HIS A 219 -20.67 12.08 0.40
CA HIS A 219 -21.58 10.92 0.31
C HIS A 219 -21.29 10.07 -0.93
N SER A 220 -21.05 10.68 -2.09
CA SER A 220 -20.69 9.97 -3.31
C SER A 220 -19.42 9.14 -3.14
N LEU A 221 -18.33 9.73 -2.62
CA LEU A 221 -17.06 9.04 -2.43
C LEU A 221 -17.09 8.03 -1.28
N TYR A 222 -17.90 8.29 -0.23
CA TYR A 222 -18.05 7.36 0.89
C TYR A 222 -18.84 6.10 0.47
N GLU A 223 -19.87 6.24 -0.36
CA GLU A 223 -20.55 5.10 -0.96
C GLU A 223 -19.60 4.25 -1.81
N GLU A 224 -18.80 4.87 -2.68
CA GLU A 224 -17.79 4.16 -3.46
C GLU A 224 -16.77 3.43 -2.57
N PHE A 225 -16.38 4.04 -1.45
CA PHE A 225 -15.46 3.45 -0.49
C PHE A 225 -16.05 2.20 0.18
N LEU A 226 -17.35 2.22 0.54
CA LEU A 226 -18.02 1.08 1.17
C LEU A 226 -18.19 -0.15 0.24
N TRP A 227 -18.15 0.06 -1.08
CA TRP A 227 -18.26 -1.00 -2.07
C TRP A 227 -16.92 -1.55 -2.59
N ARG A 228 -15.80 -1.07 -2.07
CA ARG A 228 -14.44 -1.56 -2.38
C ARG A 228 -14.02 -2.71 -1.48
#